data_553cf8ee4eafee7d4aae885e4a443421
#
_entry.id   553cf8ee4eafee7d4aae885e4a443421
#
_cell.length_a   1.000
_cell.length_b   1.000
_cell.length_c   1.000
_cell.angle_alpha   90.00
_cell.angle_beta   90.00
_cell.angle_gamma   90.00
#
_symmetry.space_group_name_H-M   'P 1'
#
loop_
_entity.id
_entity.type
_entity.pdbx_description
1 polymer ?
#
loop_
_entity_poly.entity_id
_entity_poly.type
_entity_poly.pdbx_seq_one_letter_code
_entity_poly.pdbx_strand_id
1 'polypeptide(L)'
;MRLLHHTVSFDSKIIELILERLDETKVAYKLISLLLSATRIKALLNFLRIIESIVALILYLPIPIISSLVIRYVNRLSGPIGYYLRSLYFRQKARYIGSNVLIGQNVVVSHISELSLDDFAYLDRDVNIMCKASVGKRCHLAFGCFISGGGELIVEDYASLGMRSVVLTSTDSPAKGHRGSGPMAPISERRVVSRKTIFRKDAFTGPLTLVFPGAVMKAGSVLAGGSVLRRSTKEWGVYLGNPAKQVSWRDPV
;
A
#
# COMPACT_ATOMS: atom_id res chain seq x y z
N MET A 1 -28.27 10.51 1.43
CA MET A 1 -28.14 11.43 2.58
C MET A 1 -27.56 10.73 3.81
N ARG A 2 -26.47 9.94 3.62
CA ARG A 2 -25.71 9.25 4.70
C ARG A 2 -24.20 9.54 4.64
N LEU A 3 -23.79 10.64 3.99
CA LEU A 3 -22.39 10.95 3.65
C LEU A 3 -21.76 12.09 4.48
N LEU A 4 -22.49 12.64 5.46
CA LEU A 4 -22.01 13.83 6.19
C LEU A 4 -21.45 13.56 7.60
N HIS A 5 -21.30 12.28 8.03
CA HIS A 5 -20.85 11.98 9.40
C HIS A 5 -19.45 11.36 9.54
N HIS A 6 -18.66 11.27 8.46
CA HIS A 6 -17.25 10.96 8.60
C HIS A 6 -16.40 12.17 8.17
N THR A 7 -16.54 13.27 8.91
CA THR A 7 -15.51 14.31 8.90
C THR A 7 -14.20 13.64 9.31
N VAL A 8 -13.26 13.55 8.38
CA VAL A 8 -11.88 13.26 8.72
C VAL A 8 -11.45 14.35 9.70
N SER A 9 -11.47 14.07 11.00
CA SER A 9 -10.72 14.91 11.91
C SER A 9 -9.28 14.79 11.43
N PHE A 10 -8.68 15.92 11.12
CA PHE A 10 -7.23 16.03 10.99
C PHE A 10 -6.72 15.79 12.40
N ASP A 11 -6.59 14.51 12.74
CA ASP A 11 -6.27 14.07 14.08
C ASP A 11 -4.83 14.51 14.36
N SER A 12 -4.60 15.05 15.55
CA SER A 12 -3.27 15.35 16.08
C SER A 12 -2.27 14.21 15.83
N LYS A 13 -2.76 12.97 15.76
CA LYS A 13 -1.99 11.78 15.44
C LYS A 13 -1.46 11.67 14.00
N ILE A 14 -2.13 12.25 12.98
CA ILE A 14 -1.55 12.33 11.62
C ILE A 14 -0.35 13.27 11.65
N ILE A 15 -0.49 14.36 12.38
CA ILE A 15 0.59 15.34 12.56
C ILE A 15 1.74 14.70 13.33
N GLU A 16 1.47 13.94 14.40
CA GLU A 16 2.49 13.18 15.13
C GLU A 16 3.21 12.16 14.23
N LEU A 17 2.48 11.41 13.40
CA LEU A 17 3.09 10.42 12.49
C LEU A 17 3.93 11.08 11.39
N ILE A 18 3.50 12.23 10.89
CA ILE A 18 4.30 13.05 9.94
C ILE A 18 5.51 13.63 10.64
N LEU A 19 5.37 14.05 11.89
CA LEU A 19 6.45 14.60 12.70
C LEU A 19 7.45 13.53 13.14
N GLU A 20 7.01 12.34 13.50
CA GLU A 20 7.86 11.20 13.83
C GLU A 20 8.73 10.76 12.64
N ARG A 21 8.25 11.00 11.39
CA ARG A 21 9.02 10.76 10.17
C ARG A 21 9.86 11.96 9.69
N LEU A 22 9.54 13.17 10.19
CA LEU A 22 10.31 14.40 9.92
C LEU A 22 11.40 14.67 10.98
N ASP A 23 11.54 13.79 11.96
CA ASP A 23 12.37 13.95 13.15
C ASP A 23 13.90 13.95 12.90
N GLU A 24 14.33 14.03 11.64
CA GLU A 24 15.74 14.30 11.32
C GLU A 24 16.11 15.79 11.38
N THR A 25 15.14 16.71 11.59
CA THR A 25 15.46 18.13 11.77
C THR A 25 14.66 18.79 12.89
N LYS A 26 15.29 18.97 14.05
CA LYS A 26 14.75 19.71 15.21
C LYS A 26 14.13 21.08 14.89
N VAL A 27 14.47 21.66 13.74
CA VAL A 27 13.96 22.95 13.25
C VAL A 27 12.54 22.82 12.70
N ALA A 28 12.22 21.74 11.96
CA ALA A 28 10.89 21.51 11.42
C ALA A 28 9.86 21.27 12.56
N TYR A 29 10.24 20.54 13.61
CA TYR A 29 9.42 20.29 14.78
C TYR A 29 9.02 21.60 15.49
N LYS A 30 10.00 22.52 15.70
CA LYS A 30 9.79 23.80 16.35
C LYS A 30 8.92 24.75 15.53
N LEU A 31 9.06 24.73 14.21
CA LEU A 31 8.23 25.53 13.28
C LEU A 31 6.79 25.04 13.25
N ILE A 32 6.58 23.74 13.23
CA ILE A 32 5.25 23.12 13.19
C ILE A 32 4.55 23.26 14.54
N SER A 33 5.24 23.13 15.67
CA SER A 33 4.66 23.38 17.00
C SER A 33 4.25 24.85 17.18
N LEU A 34 5.02 25.79 16.64
CA LEU A 34 4.68 27.23 16.63
C LEU A 34 3.49 27.54 15.70
N LEU A 35 3.40 26.88 14.55
CA LEU A 35 2.26 26.94 13.66
C LEU A 35 1.01 26.30 14.28
N LEU A 36 1.16 25.24 15.08
CA LEU A 36 0.07 24.56 15.77
C LEU A 36 -0.55 25.40 16.91
N SER A 37 0.18 26.31 17.52
CA SER A 37 -0.28 27.13 18.63
C SER A 37 -1.09 28.37 18.25
N ALA A 38 -1.21 28.71 16.97
CA ALA A 38 -1.83 29.96 16.55
C ALA A 38 -3.24 29.77 15.94
N THR A 39 -4.13 30.74 16.24
CA THR A 39 -5.52 30.87 15.71
C THR A 39 -5.63 30.77 14.18
N ARG A 40 -4.54 30.93 13.45
CA ARG A 40 -4.44 30.75 11.98
C ARG A 40 -4.72 29.33 11.51
N ILE A 41 -4.57 28.32 12.38
CA ILE A 41 -4.82 26.91 12.03
C ILE A 41 -6.31 26.62 11.85
N LYS A 42 -7.19 27.22 12.65
CA LYS A 42 -8.63 27.06 12.44
C LYS A 42 -9.03 27.58 11.03
N ALA A 43 -8.45 28.70 10.60
CA ALA A 43 -8.70 29.23 9.27
C ALA A 43 -8.13 28.30 8.16
N LEU A 44 -6.92 27.75 8.37
CA LEU A 44 -6.31 26.76 7.47
C LEU A 44 -7.12 25.46 7.41
N LEU A 45 -7.58 24.94 8.55
CA LEU A 45 -8.42 23.75 8.60
C LEU A 45 -9.78 23.97 7.92
N ASN A 46 -10.40 25.13 8.10
CA ASN A 46 -11.63 25.47 7.41
C ASN A 46 -11.40 25.63 5.90
N PHE A 47 -10.30 26.23 5.49
CA PHE A 47 -9.91 26.33 4.08
C PHE A 47 -9.67 24.94 3.48
N LEU A 48 -8.98 24.06 4.21
CA LEU A 48 -8.77 22.66 3.78
C LEU A 48 -10.10 21.89 3.67
N ARG A 49 -11.07 22.12 4.57
CA ARG A 49 -12.43 21.55 4.49
C ARG A 49 -13.20 22.04 3.25
N ILE A 50 -13.04 23.31 2.90
CA ILE A 50 -13.65 23.86 1.68
C ILE A 50 -13.02 23.20 0.44
N ILE A 51 -11.70 23.09 0.41
CA ILE A 51 -10.99 22.37 -0.67
C ILE A 51 -11.44 20.91 -0.72
N GLU A 52 -11.57 20.24 0.43
CA GLU A 52 -12.09 18.88 0.54
C GLU A 52 -13.47 18.75 -0.10
N SER A 53 -14.37 19.67 0.24
CA SER A 53 -15.73 19.68 -0.31
C SER A 53 -15.74 19.92 -1.82
N ILE A 54 -14.89 20.81 -2.32
CA ILE A 54 -14.75 21.11 -3.76
C ILE A 54 -14.13 19.91 -4.48
N VAL A 55 -13.09 19.31 -3.94
CA VAL A 55 -12.45 18.12 -4.54
C VAL A 55 -13.41 16.93 -4.50
N ALA A 56 -14.13 16.73 -3.41
CA ALA A 56 -15.17 15.71 -3.32
C ALA A 56 -16.25 15.97 -4.39
N LEU A 57 -16.72 17.19 -4.54
CA LEU A 57 -17.72 17.57 -5.56
C LEU A 57 -17.19 17.27 -6.98
N ILE A 58 -15.96 17.66 -7.29
CA ILE A 58 -15.34 17.42 -8.61
C ILE A 58 -15.14 15.91 -8.86
N LEU A 59 -14.76 15.14 -7.84
CA LEU A 59 -14.61 13.69 -7.95
C LEU A 59 -15.96 12.96 -8.07
N TYR A 60 -17.05 13.57 -7.55
CA TYR A 60 -18.43 13.07 -7.69
C TYR A 60 -19.12 13.50 -9.00
N LEU A 61 -18.56 14.46 -9.73
CA LEU A 61 -19.12 14.78 -11.04
C LEU A 61 -19.05 13.54 -11.94
N PRO A 62 -20.17 13.18 -12.59
CA PRO A 62 -20.23 11.97 -13.42
C PRO A 62 -19.49 12.12 -14.75
N ILE A 63 -18.50 13.01 -14.81
CA ILE A 63 -17.69 13.26 -16.00
C ILE A 63 -16.36 12.51 -15.83
N PRO A 64 -16.21 11.30 -16.43
CA PRO A 64 -15.05 10.43 -16.24
C PRO A 64 -13.72 11.11 -16.59
N ILE A 65 -13.74 12.05 -17.53
CA ILE A 65 -12.55 12.77 -18.00
C ILE A 65 -12.02 13.70 -16.91
N ILE A 66 -12.90 14.46 -16.24
CA ILE A 66 -12.48 15.41 -15.18
C ILE A 66 -11.92 14.65 -13.98
N SER A 67 -12.58 13.58 -13.54
CA SER A 67 -12.10 12.77 -12.43
C SER A 67 -10.74 12.13 -12.72
N SER A 68 -10.49 11.70 -13.95
CA SER A 68 -9.19 11.11 -14.33
C SER A 68 -8.08 12.16 -14.44
N LEU A 69 -8.37 13.39 -14.83
CA LEU A 69 -7.39 14.48 -14.84
C LEU A 69 -7.04 14.92 -13.41
N VAL A 70 -8.06 15.08 -12.56
CA VAL A 70 -7.86 15.45 -11.15
C VAL A 70 -7.00 14.43 -10.44
N ILE A 71 -7.29 13.12 -10.58
CA ILE A 71 -6.48 12.09 -9.91
C ILE A 71 -5.05 12.04 -10.45
N ARG A 72 -4.83 12.27 -11.74
CA ARG A 72 -3.46 12.36 -12.29
C ARG A 72 -2.67 13.51 -11.66
N TYR A 73 -3.30 14.65 -11.43
CA TYR A 73 -2.68 15.78 -10.76
C TYR A 73 -2.41 15.49 -9.29
N VAL A 74 -3.44 15.05 -8.55
CA VAL A 74 -3.35 14.69 -7.13
C VAL A 74 -2.30 13.61 -6.88
N ASN A 75 -2.18 12.66 -7.80
CA ASN A 75 -1.20 11.58 -7.67
C ASN A 75 0.26 12.06 -7.76
N ARG A 76 0.50 13.23 -8.36
CA ARG A 76 1.83 13.85 -8.47
C ARG A 76 2.16 14.81 -7.33
N LEU A 77 1.16 15.27 -6.58
CA LEU A 77 1.38 16.20 -5.48
C LEU A 77 2.24 15.56 -4.39
N SER A 78 3.28 16.28 -3.97
CA SER A 78 4.13 15.90 -2.84
C SER A 78 3.62 16.50 -1.52
N GLY A 79 4.19 16.03 -0.41
CA GLY A 79 3.94 16.57 0.92
C GLY A 79 2.55 16.22 1.50
N PRO A 80 2.21 16.81 2.65
CA PRO A 80 1.02 16.48 3.44
C PRO A 80 -0.29 16.64 2.67
N ILE A 81 -0.40 17.67 1.84
CA ILE A 81 -1.58 17.93 1.01
C ILE A 81 -1.79 16.79 0.01
N GLY A 82 -0.72 16.32 -0.63
CA GLY A 82 -0.80 15.20 -1.56
C GLY A 82 -1.26 13.91 -0.89
N TYR A 83 -0.72 13.58 0.29
CA TYR A 83 -1.18 12.42 1.08
C TYR A 83 -2.66 12.51 1.43
N TYR A 84 -3.09 13.66 1.89
CA TYR A 84 -4.47 13.91 2.27
C TYR A 84 -5.44 13.73 1.09
N LEU A 85 -5.19 14.39 -0.04
CA LEU A 85 -6.06 14.31 -1.21
C LEU A 85 -6.12 12.90 -1.82
N ARG A 86 -4.98 12.18 -1.84
CA ARG A 86 -4.99 10.76 -2.26
C ARG A 86 -5.79 9.89 -1.31
N SER A 87 -5.65 10.08 0.00
CA SER A 87 -6.46 9.35 0.99
C SER A 87 -7.95 9.59 0.81
N LEU A 88 -8.38 10.82 0.52
CA LEU A 88 -9.78 11.13 0.19
C LEU A 88 -10.26 10.38 -1.05
N TYR A 89 -9.48 10.40 -2.13
CA TYR A 89 -9.82 9.68 -3.36
C TYR A 89 -9.97 8.17 -3.11
N PHE A 90 -9.01 7.56 -2.40
CA PHE A 90 -9.05 6.13 -2.11
C PHE A 90 -10.22 5.76 -1.20
N ARG A 91 -10.58 6.61 -0.21
CA ARG A 91 -11.78 6.40 0.64
C ARG A 91 -13.07 6.29 -0.15
N GLN A 92 -13.18 6.99 -1.28
CA GLN A 92 -14.37 6.96 -2.10
C GLN A 92 -14.46 5.75 -3.02
N LYS A 93 -13.31 5.17 -3.41
CA LYS A 93 -13.23 4.13 -4.44
C LYS A 93 -12.90 2.75 -3.89
N ALA A 94 -12.15 2.67 -2.80
CA ALA A 94 -11.73 1.40 -2.20
C ALA A 94 -12.87 0.78 -1.38
N ARG A 95 -12.77 -0.52 -1.15
CA ARG A 95 -13.71 -1.25 -0.28
C ARG A 95 -13.66 -0.74 1.15
N TYR A 96 -12.47 -0.48 1.66
CA TYR A 96 -12.27 0.02 3.02
C TYR A 96 -10.94 0.76 3.14
N ILE A 97 -10.96 1.92 3.80
CA ILE A 97 -9.76 2.68 4.19
C ILE A 97 -9.92 3.10 5.64
N GLY A 98 -9.08 2.58 6.50
CA GLY A 98 -9.01 2.87 7.92
C GLY A 98 -8.54 4.30 8.24
N SER A 99 -8.32 4.58 9.50
CA SER A 99 -7.81 5.86 9.97
C SER A 99 -6.31 5.99 9.72
N ASN A 100 -5.83 7.21 9.48
CA ASN A 100 -4.40 7.54 9.36
C ASN A 100 -3.64 6.73 8.29
N VAL A 101 -4.35 6.33 7.23
CA VAL A 101 -3.74 5.64 6.08
C VAL A 101 -2.97 6.65 5.25
N LEU A 102 -1.71 6.34 4.93
CA LEU A 102 -0.86 7.15 4.06
C LEU A 102 -0.74 6.50 2.69
N ILE A 103 -1.00 7.28 1.63
CA ILE A 103 -0.89 6.84 0.24
C ILE A 103 0.07 7.75 -0.48
N GLY A 104 1.23 7.20 -0.86
CA GLY A 104 2.32 7.90 -1.54
C GLY A 104 1.98 8.34 -2.97
N GLN A 105 2.90 9.08 -3.57
CA GLN A 105 2.79 9.51 -4.97
C GLN A 105 2.83 8.29 -5.91
N ASN A 106 2.19 8.41 -7.06
CA ASN A 106 2.19 7.41 -8.13
C ASN A 106 1.76 6.00 -7.69
N VAL A 107 1.00 5.89 -6.59
CA VAL A 107 0.40 4.61 -6.20
C VAL A 107 -0.67 4.25 -7.22
N VAL A 108 -0.57 3.04 -7.78
CA VAL A 108 -1.51 2.49 -8.76
C VAL A 108 -2.17 1.25 -8.20
N VAL A 109 -3.50 1.21 -8.23
CA VAL A 109 -4.29 0.03 -7.82
C VAL A 109 -5.31 -0.29 -8.89
N SER A 110 -5.15 -1.44 -9.56
CA SER A 110 -6.05 -1.85 -10.66
C SER A 110 -7.44 -2.28 -10.17
N HIS A 111 -7.51 -2.94 -9.03
CA HIS A 111 -8.76 -3.41 -8.43
C HIS A 111 -9.11 -2.61 -7.17
N ILE A 112 -9.23 -1.29 -7.32
CA ILE A 112 -9.40 -0.37 -6.18
C ILE A 112 -10.67 -0.68 -5.36
N SER A 113 -11.75 -1.10 -5.99
CA SER A 113 -12.99 -1.51 -5.29
C SER A 113 -12.84 -2.78 -4.43
N GLU A 114 -11.76 -3.52 -4.62
CA GLU A 114 -11.44 -4.72 -3.85
C GLU A 114 -10.25 -4.50 -2.90
N LEU A 115 -9.76 -3.26 -2.80
CA LEU A 115 -8.70 -2.87 -1.88
C LEU A 115 -9.26 -2.60 -0.49
N SER A 116 -8.61 -3.16 0.53
CA SER A 116 -8.82 -2.78 1.93
C SER A 116 -7.48 -2.40 2.56
N LEU A 117 -7.43 -1.23 3.18
CA LEU A 117 -6.28 -0.74 3.95
C LEU A 117 -6.77 -0.43 5.36
N ASP A 118 -6.20 -1.06 6.36
CA ASP A 118 -6.56 -0.84 7.75
C ASP A 118 -5.77 0.34 8.37
N ASP A 119 -6.03 0.65 9.62
CA ASP A 119 -5.48 1.81 10.33
C ASP A 119 -3.95 1.88 10.25
N PHE A 120 -3.42 3.07 9.98
CA PHE A 120 -1.98 3.34 9.87
C PHE A 120 -1.26 2.53 8.78
N ALA A 121 -1.98 1.93 7.84
CA ALA A 121 -1.34 1.31 6.68
C ALA A 121 -0.65 2.38 5.82
N TYR A 122 0.53 2.08 5.32
CA TYR A 122 1.29 2.97 4.48
C TYR A 122 1.66 2.30 3.14
N LEU A 123 1.09 2.82 2.06
CA LEU A 123 1.56 2.56 0.70
C LEU A 123 2.53 3.68 0.32
N ASP A 124 3.82 3.36 0.20
CA ASP A 124 4.82 4.34 -0.18
C ASP A 124 4.69 4.70 -1.68
N ARG A 125 5.47 5.67 -2.14
CA ARG A 125 5.43 6.12 -3.54
C ARG A 125 5.78 4.99 -4.51
N ASP A 126 5.21 5.07 -5.70
CA ASP A 126 5.42 4.12 -6.80
C ASP A 126 5.01 2.66 -6.49
N VAL A 127 4.21 2.44 -5.44
CA VAL A 127 3.63 1.12 -5.16
C VAL A 127 2.55 0.79 -6.19
N ASN A 128 2.64 -0.40 -6.78
CA ASN A 128 1.68 -0.91 -7.76
C ASN A 128 1.01 -2.18 -7.25
N ILE A 129 -0.33 -2.17 -7.17
CA ILE A 129 -1.15 -3.32 -6.75
C ILE A 129 -2.11 -3.68 -7.88
N MET A 130 -1.82 -4.78 -8.58
CA MET A 130 -2.55 -5.22 -9.76
C MET A 130 -3.53 -6.38 -9.47
N CYS A 131 -3.76 -6.73 -8.21
CA CYS A 131 -4.65 -7.78 -7.77
C CYS A 131 -5.56 -7.29 -6.63
N LYS A 132 -6.48 -8.14 -6.17
CA LYS A 132 -7.20 -7.95 -4.91
C LYS A 132 -6.22 -7.88 -3.77
N ALA A 133 -6.39 -6.93 -2.84
CA ALA A 133 -5.47 -6.76 -1.73
C ALA A 133 -6.17 -6.34 -0.43
N SER A 134 -5.74 -6.98 0.66
CA SER A 134 -6.07 -6.57 2.02
C SER A 134 -4.78 -6.32 2.79
N VAL A 135 -4.64 -5.14 3.35
CA VAL A 135 -3.45 -4.69 4.09
C VAL A 135 -3.89 -4.28 5.48
N GLY A 136 -3.37 -4.97 6.48
CA GLY A 136 -3.70 -4.81 7.88
C GLY A 136 -3.11 -3.56 8.52
N LYS A 137 -3.26 -3.47 9.85
CA LYS A 137 -2.84 -2.32 10.64
C LYS A 137 -1.32 -2.17 10.65
N ARG A 138 -0.86 -0.91 10.57
CA ARG A 138 0.57 -0.56 10.66
C ARG A 138 1.46 -1.32 9.69
N CYS A 139 0.90 -1.72 8.57
CA CYS A 139 1.65 -2.34 7.48
C CYS A 139 2.34 -1.28 6.62
N HIS A 140 3.50 -1.62 6.09
CA HIS A 140 4.23 -0.75 5.17
C HIS A 140 4.58 -1.51 3.88
N LEU A 141 4.04 -1.06 2.77
CA LEU A 141 4.50 -1.44 1.44
C LEU A 141 5.47 -0.35 0.99
N ALA A 142 6.77 -0.66 1.04
CA ALA A 142 7.82 0.33 0.80
C ALA A 142 7.91 0.73 -0.68
N PHE A 143 8.71 1.76 -0.95
CA PHE A 143 8.91 2.38 -2.25
C PHE A 143 9.04 1.36 -3.39
N GLY A 144 8.23 1.52 -4.43
CA GLY A 144 8.33 0.76 -5.66
C GLY A 144 7.96 -0.72 -5.54
N CYS A 145 7.28 -1.15 -4.48
CA CYS A 145 6.74 -2.50 -4.40
C CYS A 145 5.78 -2.76 -5.56
N PHE A 146 5.91 -3.92 -6.19
CA PHE A 146 5.09 -4.34 -7.30
C PHE A 146 4.37 -5.65 -7.00
N ILE A 147 3.05 -5.60 -6.93
CA ILE A 147 2.19 -6.75 -6.65
C ILE A 147 1.40 -7.07 -7.91
N SER A 148 1.61 -8.24 -8.49
CA SER A 148 1.02 -8.63 -9.76
C SER A 148 0.35 -9.99 -9.72
N GLY A 149 -0.67 -10.15 -10.57
CA GLY A 149 -1.33 -11.42 -10.83
C GLY A 149 -2.84 -11.39 -10.60
N GLY A 150 -3.50 -12.47 -10.99
CA GLY A 150 -4.96 -12.65 -10.87
C GLY A 150 -5.42 -13.27 -9.55
N GLY A 151 -4.53 -13.45 -8.57
CA GLY A 151 -4.89 -13.97 -7.24
C GLY A 151 -5.20 -12.86 -6.23
N GLU A 152 -4.82 -13.08 -4.98
CA GLU A 152 -5.10 -12.17 -3.86
C GLU A 152 -3.86 -11.97 -2.99
N LEU A 153 -3.60 -10.72 -2.58
CA LEU A 153 -2.60 -10.39 -1.57
C LEU A 153 -3.29 -10.18 -0.21
N ILE A 154 -2.77 -10.82 0.82
CA ILE A 154 -3.15 -10.58 2.20
C ILE A 154 -1.89 -10.21 2.99
N VAL A 155 -1.89 -9.04 3.60
CA VAL A 155 -0.83 -8.55 4.48
C VAL A 155 -1.46 -8.32 5.84
N GLU A 156 -1.10 -9.12 6.83
CA GLU A 156 -1.61 -9.00 8.19
C GLU A 156 -0.85 -7.92 8.97
N ASP A 157 -1.39 -7.56 10.14
CA ASP A 157 -0.91 -6.45 10.95
C ASP A 157 0.62 -6.47 11.17
N TYR A 158 1.22 -5.29 11.14
CA TYR A 158 2.66 -5.06 11.35
C TYR A 158 3.59 -5.73 10.33
N ALA A 159 3.05 -6.41 9.31
CA ALA A 159 3.88 -6.94 8.25
C ALA A 159 4.34 -5.83 7.29
N SER A 160 5.53 -6.00 6.70
CA SER A 160 6.06 -5.01 5.78
C SER A 160 6.82 -5.62 4.61
N LEU A 161 6.70 -4.97 3.45
CA LEU A 161 7.37 -5.33 2.22
C LEU A 161 8.49 -4.32 1.97
N GLY A 162 9.72 -4.82 1.86
CA GLY A 162 10.89 -4.01 1.57
C GLY A 162 10.84 -3.36 0.19
N MET A 163 11.61 -2.31 0.04
CA MET A 163 11.69 -1.48 -1.18
C MET A 163 11.92 -2.33 -2.44
N ARG A 164 11.14 -2.04 -3.50
CA ARG A 164 11.21 -2.71 -4.81
C ARG A 164 11.03 -4.23 -4.74
N SER A 165 10.38 -4.73 -3.71
CA SER A 165 10.00 -6.14 -3.65
C SER A 165 8.87 -6.43 -4.63
N VAL A 166 8.91 -7.61 -5.24
CA VAL A 166 7.90 -8.11 -6.16
C VAL A 166 7.13 -9.25 -5.50
N VAL A 167 5.81 -9.15 -5.49
CA VAL A 167 4.93 -10.20 -5.00
C VAL A 167 4.04 -10.67 -6.13
N LEU A 168 4.13 -11.93 -6.47
CA LEU A 168 3.29 -12.54 -7.48
C LEU A 168 2.12 -13.27 -6.80
N THR A 169 0.92 -13.06 -7.33
CA THR A 169 -0.28 -13.80 -6.95
C THR A 169 -0.76 -14.74 -8.06
N SER A 170 -0.12 -14.67 -9.23
CA SER A 170 -0.27 -15.66 -10.32
C SER A 170 1.03 -15.86 -11.06
N THR A 171 1.16 -16.98 -11.72
CA THR A 171 2.27 -17.29 -12.63
C THR A 171 1.81 -18.20 -13.75
N ASP A 172 2.51 -18.16 -14.86
CA ASP A 172 2.33 -19.12 -15.93
C ASP A 172 2.77 -20.52 -15.49
N SER A 173 2.06 -21.51 -16.00
CA SER A 173 2.42 -22.92 -15.87
C SER A 173 2.58 -23.54 -17.27
N PRO A 174 3.73 -23.38 -17.91
CA PRO A 174 3.95 -23.83 -19.28
C PRO A 174 4.12 -25.35 -19.39
N ALA A 175 4.02 -26.08 -18.28
CA ALA A 175 4.07 -27.54 -18.29
C ALA A 175 2.95 -28.16 -19.16
N LYS A 176 3.20 -29.35 -19.68
CA LYS A 176 2.23 -30.11 -20.50
C LYS A 176 1.84 -29.41 -21.83
N GLY A 177 2.78 -28.72 -22.46
CA GLY A 177 2.55 -28.10 -23.77
C GLY A 177 1.80 -26.78 -23.77
N HIS A 178 1.53 -26.18 -22.61
CA HIS A 178 0.94 -24.84 -22.55
C HIS A 178 1.97 -23.76 -22.90
N ARG A 179 1.51 -22.72 -23.58
CA ARG A 179 2.31 -21.52 -23.86
C ARG A 179 2.40 -20.62 -22.63
N GLY A 180 3.46 -19.81 -22.56
CA GLY A 180 3.49 -18.66 -21.63
C GLY A 180 2.41 -17.65 -21.99
N SER A 181 1.87 -16.94 -20.98
CA SER A 181 0.82 -15.96 -21.20
C SER A 181 1.37 -14.62 -21.69
N GLY A 182 1.69 -14.55 -22.97
CA GLY A 182 1.78 -13.25 -23.63
C GLY A 182 0.38 -12.72 -23.95
N PRO A 183 0.18 -11.38 -24.05
CA PRO A 183 -1.12 -10.79 -24.37
C PRO A 183 -1.75 -11.33 -25.67
N MET A 184 -0.91 -11.78 -26.59
CA MET A 184 -1.32 -12.27 -27.90
C MET A 184 -1.50 -13.79 -27.97
N ALA A 185 -1.15 -14.54 -26.92
CA ALA A 185 -1.38 -15.98 -26.90
C ALA A 185 -2.88 -16.28 -26.66
N PRO A 186 -3.51 -17.17 -27.43
CA PRO A 186 -4.89 -17.59 -27.17
C PRO A 186 -5.06 -18.14 -25.76
N ILE A 187 -6.19 -17.82 -25.12
CA ILE A 187 -6.48 -18.26 -23.74
C ILE A 187 -6.46 -19.78 -23.63
N SER A 188 -6.96 -20.48 -24.67
CA SER A 188 -6.99 -21.94 -24.73
C SER A 188 -5.61 -22.62 -24.74
N GLU A 189 -4.56 -21.89 -25.13
CA GLU A 189 -3.20 -22.42 -25.25
C GLU A 189 -2.32 -22.12 -24.05
N ARG A 190 -2.80 -21.27 -23.11
CA ARG A 190 -2.03 -20.83 -21.94
C ARG A 190 -2.65 -21.34 -20.65
N ARG A 191 -1.82 -21.53 -19.64
CA ARG A 191 -2.27 -21.90 -18.30
C ARG A 191 -1.66 -20.96 -17.28
N VAL A 192 -2.51 -20.18 -16.61
CA VAL A 192 -2.14 -19.30 -15.50
C VAL A 192 -2.63 -19.94 -14.21
N VAL A 193 -1.76 -20.02 -13.21
CA VAL A 193 -2.12 -20.48 -11.86
C VAL A 193 -2.15 -19.28 -10.93
N SER A 194 -3.34 -18.95 -10.44
CA SER A 194 -3.56 -17.86 -9.48
C SER A 194 -3.73 -18.43 -8.07
N ARG A 195 -3.09 -17.81 -7.08
CA ARG A 195 -3.13 -18.24 -5.67
C ARG A 195 -3.10 -17.03 -4.75
N LYS A 196 -3.56 -17.21 -3.51
CA LYS A 196 -3.36 -16.22 -2.45
C LYS A 196 -1.90 -16.23 -2.00
N THR A 197 -1.30 -15.04 -1.90
CA THR A 197 0.02 -14.85 -1.29
C THR A 197 -0.19 -14.08 0.01
N ILE A 198 0.34 -14.60 1.11
CA ILE A 198 -0.02 -14.15 2.46
C ILE A 198 1.24 -13.77 3.23
N PHE A 199 1.22 -12.60 3.84
CA PHE A 199 2.17 -12.13 4.83
C PHE A 199 1.47 -12.10 6.18
N ARG A 200 1.80 -13.02 7.06
CA ARG A 200 1.25 -13.09 8.42
C ARG A 200 1.82 -11.96 9.28
N LYS A 201 1.20 -11.76 10.43
CA LYS A 201 1.60 -10.74 11.40
C LYS A 201 3.11 -10.68 11.60
N ASP A 202 3.69 -9.49 11.64
CA ASP A 202 5.12 -9.22 11.84
C ASP A 202 6.05 -9.85 10.76
N ALA A 203 5.52 -10.38 9.65
CA ALA A 203 6.35 -10.86 8.56
C ALA A 203 7.01 -9.69 7.81
N PHE A 204 8.29 -9.86 7.48
CA PHE A 204 9.09 -8.79 6.87
C PHE A 204 9.88 -9.29 5.66
N THR A 205 9.89 -8.50 4.57
CA THR A 205 10.84 -8.71 3.47
C THR A 205 11.85 -7.58 3.40
N GLY A 206 13.10 -7.93 3.20
CA GLY A 206 14.15 -6.99 2.79
C GLY A 206 13.89 -6.43 1.38
N PRO A 207 14.71 -5.47 0.92
CA PRO A 207 14.57 -4.91 -0.42
C PRO A 207 14.85 -5.93 -1.53
N LEU A 208 14.27 -5.68 -2.73
CA LEU A 208 14.53 -6.47 -3.94
C LEU A 208 14.20 -7.96 -3.80
N THR A 209 13.23 -8.33 -2.99
CA THR A 209 12.79 -9.72 -2.85
C THR A 209 11.74 -10.09 -3.89
N LEU A 210 11.64 -11.38 -4.21
CA LEU A 210 10.60 -11.94 -5.06
C LEU A 210 9.84 -13.04 -4.31
N VAL A 211 8.53 -12.89 -4.17
CA VAL A 211 7.65 -13.86 -3.52
C VAL A 211 6.71 -14.48 -4.54
N PHE A 212 6.73 -15.81 -4.66
CA PHE A 212 5.94 -16.55 -5.63
C PHE A 212 4.49 -16.81 -5.18
N PRO A 213 3.57 -17.08 -6.13
CA PRO A 213 2.17 -17.31 -5.84
C PRO A 213 1.94 -18.48 -4.89
N GLY A 214 1.11 -18.27 -3.87
CA GLY A 214 0.78 -19.29 -2.88
C GLY A 214 1.78 -19.43 -1.75
N ALA A 215 2.87 -18.65 -1.76
CA ALA A 215 3.76 -18.60 -0.61
C ALA A 215 3.08 -17.90 0.57
N VAL A 216 3.28 -18.45 1.76
CA VAL A 216 2.84 -17.86 3.02
C VAL A 216 4.08 -17.52 3.83
N MET A 217 4.34 -16.25 4.01
CA MET A 217 5.28 -15.78 5.02
C MET A 217 4.60 -15.89 6.38
N LYS A 218 5.04 -16.84 7.19
CA LYS A 218 4.48 -17.11 8.53
C LYS A 218 4.82 -15.96 9.49
N ALA A 219 4.12 -15.93 10.63
CA ALA A 219 4.27 -14.86 11.61
C ALA A 219 5.75 -14.63 11.97
N GLY A 220 6.15 -13.37 12.00
CA GLY A 220 7.49 -12.94 12.35
C GLY A 220 8.61 -13.39 11.40
N SER A 221 8.30 -14.11 10.31
CA SER A 221 9.37 -14.57 9.40
C SER A 221 9.98 -13.43 8.60
N VAL A 222 11.25 -13.57 8.27
CA VAL A 222 12.03 -12.59 7.51
C VAL A 222 12.53 -13.22 6.22
N LEU A 223 12.33 -12.52 5.11
CA LEU A 223 12.98 -12.82 3.84
C LEU A 223 14.04 -11.75 3.58
N ALA A 224 15.31 -12.12 3.67
CA ALA A 224 16.43 -11.19 3.48
C ALA A 224 16.46 -10.60 2.04
N GLY A 225 17.04 -9.42 1.91
CA GLY A 225 17.10 -8.70 0.63
C GLY A 225 17.69 -9.53 -0.51
N GLY A 226 17.20 -9.30 -1.73
CA GLY A 226 17.62 -10.01 -2.94
C GLY A 226 17.20 -11.48 -3.02
N SER A 227 16.37 -11.97 -2.08
CA SER A 227 15.99 -13.38 -2.00
C SER A 227 14.72 -13.70 -2.77
N VAL A 228 14.58 -14.98 -3.17
CA VAL A 228 13.45 -15.50 -3.93
C VAL A 228 12.72 -16.57 -3.15
N LEU A 229 11.51 -16.27 -2.66
CA LEU A 229 10.69 -17.20 -1.90
C LEU A 229 9.70 -17.92 -2.81
N ARG A 230 9.83 -19.25 -2.91
CA ARG A 230 8.94 -20.11 -3.72
C ARG A 230 7.97 -20.96 -2.87
N ARG A 231 8.23 -21.10 -1.58
CA ARG A 231 7.44 -21.91 -0.64
C ARG A 231 7.20 -21.13 0.65
N SER A 232 6.28 -21.60 1.48
CA SER A 232 6.00 -20.95 2.75
C SER A 232 7.19 -21.05 3.72
N THR A 233 7.34 -20.03 4.56
CA THR A 233 8.33 -19.96 5.63
C THR A 233 7.84 -20.73 6.88
N LYS A 234 8.72 -20.89 7.86
CA LYS A 234 8.36 -21.18 9.25
C LYS A 234 8.18 -19.87 10.02
N GLU A 235 7.41 -19.91 11.11
CA GLU A 235 7.28 -18.76 12.01
C GLU A 235 8.65 -18.36 12.56
N TRP A 236 8.92 -17.05 12.63
CA TRP A 236 10.16 -16.46 13.13
C TRP A 236 11.46 -16.90 12.42
N GLY A 237 11.33 -17.65 11.32
CA GLY A 237 12.50 -18.07 10.52
C GLY A 237 13.02 -16.94 9.63
N VAL A 238 14.36 -16.86 9.53
CA VAL A 238 15.07 -15.95 8.60
C VAL A 238 15.51 -16.73 7.38
N TYR A 239 15.17 -16.21 6.19
CA TYR A 239 15.39 -16.87 4.91
C TYR A 239 16.27 -16.01 4.01
N LEU A 240 17.19 -16.63 3.28
CA LEU A 240 18.12 -15.97 2.36
C LEU A 240 18.35 -16.81 1.11
N GLY A 241 18.54 -16.14 -0.03
CA GLY A 241 19.04 -16.73 -1.27
C GLY A 241 17.96 -16.98 -2.34
N ASN A 242 18.37 -17.60 -3.46
CA ASN A 242 17.51 -17.98 -4.58
C ASN A 242 17.80 -19.44 -5.01
N PRO A 243 16.90 -20.41 -4.70
CA PRO A 243 15.70 -20.25 -3.88
C PRO A 243 16.06 -19.98 -2.40
N ALA A 244 15.20 -19.22 -1.72
CA ALA A 244 15.44 -18.88 -0.32
C ALA A 244 15.38 -20.11 0.59
N LYS A 245 16.41 -20.24 1.43
CA LYS A 245 16.53 -21.28 2.45
C LYS A 245 16.58 -20.64 3.83
N GLN A 246 16.08 -21.33 4.84
CA GLN A 246 16.19 -20.87 6.21
C GLN A 246 17.65 -20.89 6.65
N VAL A 247 18.13 -19.76 7.16
CA VAL A 247 19.53 -19.60 7.61
C VAL A 247 19.63 -19.35 9.11
N SER A 248 18.59 -18.81 9.73
CA SER A 248 18.54 -18.53 11.17
C SER A 248 17.11 -18.38 11.66
N TRP A 249 16.98 -17.95 12.90
CA TRP A 249 15.73 -17.56 13.54
C TRP A 249 15.89 -16.14 14.09
N ARG A 250 14.78 -15.43 14.23
CA ARG A 250 14.74 -14.18 14.99
C ARG A 250 13.84 -14.37 16.22
N ASP A 251 14.10 -13.59 17.25
CA ASP A 251 13.27 -13.59 18.45
C ASP A 251 11.88 -13.02 18.16
N PRO A 252 10.83 -13.57 18.78
CA PRO A 252 9.48 -13.00 18.73
C PRO A 252 9.46 -11.56 19.27
N VAL A 253 8.60 -10.73 18.68
CA VAL A 253 8.34 -9.33 19.09
C VAL A 253 7.24 -9.31 20.12
#